data_01c934714dc37c862632d298852ccc7e
#
_entry.id   01c934714dc37c862632d298852ccc7e
#
_cell.length_a   1.000
_cell.length_b   1.000
_cell.length_c   1.000
_cell.angle_alpha   90.00
_cell.angle_beta   90.00
_cell.angle_gamma   90.00
#
_symmetry.space_group_name_H-M   'P 1'
#
loop_
_entity.id
_entity.type
_entity.pdbx_description
1 polymer ?
#
loop_
_entity_poly.entity_id
_entity_poly.type
_entity_poly.pdbx_seq_one_letter_code
_entity_poly.pdbx_strand_id
1 'polypeptide(L)'
;MYQENYEDEEFAGNIDVVADSYVNSNGHDEGDYEDDEHLQQQAQAGAQAIPEQVRKFLGHLYRNLLSSNVSDLAYNYENQFGRLSEKYYAKASWPEPQFVAALVGDDGLFLTLYRELYYRHMYSQLHPTLEARFRSFENYCDLFNYILNSDGPLELELPNQWLWDIVDEFIYQFQSFCTHRSWLNKRSAEEIELLKANPQVWNTYSVLNVLYSLIQKSSITQQLVAAQDGADAAALAAGEFGARPLYKMLGYFSIVGLVRVHCMLGDYTLALQTLENVDLNNSRGLFTRVTACHVTVYYYVGFAYMMLGRYADATQAFVHILTFVARTKHYHQRAGQFDSVNKKAEQMYALLASCVSLCPTRVDEMVHSALREKYADQQHKVQRGGDEAVEILSELFRFASPKFITPNPPNYDAPEETVVEPQDFQLKVFLREAKLQLVVPMLRSFLKLYTTMDLAQLAAVLDVGADELRTQLMVYKLRYRQVKWAGGADLLGGEVVPTTDLDFALQQDMIFIAESRVGRRYADWFIRNTNKMQDLINSLETRQKNFIAGVGKPEPAAETKA
;
A
#
# COMPACT_ATOMS: atom_id res chain seq x y z
N MET A 1 -20.36 -12.50 28.19
CA MET A 1 -20.77 -11.39 29.07
C MET A 1 -19.52 -10.92 29.80
N TYR A 2 -18.71 -10.11 29.12
CA TYR A 2 -17.68 -9.24 29.67
C TYR A 2 -17.71 -7.99 28.80
N GLN A 3 -18.40 -6.96 29.28
CA GLN A 3 -18.27 -5.59 28.83
C GLN A 3 -17.10 -5.02 29.61
N GLU A 4 -15.98 -4.77 28.98
CA GLU A 4 -14.96 -3.86 29.49
C GLU A 4 -15.22 -2.49 28.85
N ASN A 5 -15.59 -1.56 29.72
CA ASN A 5 -15.67 -0.14 29.45
C ASN A 5 -14.24 0.35 29.17
N TYR A 6 -13.96 0.73 27.93
CA TYR A 6 -12.86 1.64 27.65
C TYR A 6 -13.39 3.06 27.89
N GLU A 7 -12.98 3.64 29.00
CA GLU A 7 -13.11 5.07 29.24
C GLU A 7 -12.24 5.79 28.20
N ASP A 8 -12.89 6.70 27.46
CA ASP A 8 -12.23 7.64 26.56
C ASP A 8 -11.34 8.58 27.39
N GLU A 9 -10.08 8.20 27.58
CA GLU A 9 -9.07 9.17 27.98
C GLU A 9 -8.80 10.07 26.77
N GLU A 10 -9.25 11.30 26.85
CA GLU A 10 -8.86 12.41 25.98
C GLU A 10 -7.32 12.51 25.97
N PHE A 11 -6.70 11.95 24.95
CA PHE A 11 -5.27 12.11 24.66
C PHE A 11 -5.05 13.50 24.04
N ALA A 12 -5.31 14.56 24.81
CA ALA A 12 -4.87 15.92 24.50
C ALA A 12 -3.44 16.12 25.06
N GLY A 13 -2.51 15.30 24.61
CA GLY A 13 -1.09 15.51 24.81
C GLY A 13 -0.50 16.18 23.59
N ASN A 14 0.20 17.32 23.76
CA ASN A 14 1.09 17.85 22.75
C ASN A 14 1.90 16.71 22.14
N ILE A 15 1.75 16.53 20.82
CA ILE A 15 2.53 15.54 20.09
C ILE A 15 3.91 16.16 19.92
N ASP A 16 4.73 16.03 20.95
CA ASP A 16 6.16 16.11 20.81
C ASP A 16 6.58 14.88 20.00
N VAL A 17 6.57 15.01 18.67
CA VAL A 17 7.40 14.17 17.82
C VAL A 17 8.81 14.47 18.32
N VAL A 18 9.34 13.56 19.14
CA VAL A 18 10.58 13.74 19.90
C VAL A 18 11.72 14.07 18.92
N ALA A 19 11.82 15.34 18.58
CA ALA A 19 13.01 15.98 18.08
C ALA A 19 13.75 16.66 19.25
N ASP A 20 13.55 16.13 20.49
CA ASP A 20 14.30 16.64 21.62
C ASP A 20 15.67 15.98 21.65
N SER A 21 16.65 16.86 21.48
CA SER A 21 18.06 16.71 21.80
C SER A 21 18.98 15.96 20.83
N TYR A 22 19.14 16.49 19.62
CA TYR A 22 20.48 16.74 19.16
C TYR A 22 20.82 18.23 19.33
N VAL A 23 20.74 18.73 20.54
CA VAL A 23 21.50 19.90 20.92
C VAL A 23 22.96 19.45 20.96
N ASN A 24 23.66 19.77 19.91
CA ASN A 24 25.09 19.82 19.87
C ASN A 24 25.55 20.51 21.15
N SER A 25 26.17 19.76 22.08
CA SER A 25 26.88 20.34 23.22
C SER A 25 28.21 20.91 22.72
N ASN A 26 28.11 21.88 21.83
CA ASN A 26 29.18 22.82 21.59
C ASN A 26 28.87 24.04 22.44
N GLY A 27 29.66 24.24 23.48
CA GLY A 27 29.61 25.41 24.34
C GLY A 27 29.64 26.66 23.47
N HIS A 28 28.75 27.57 23.80
CA HIS A 28 28.85 28.98 23.36
C HIS A 28 30.19 29.54 23.83
N ASP A 29 31.11 29.61 22.91
CA ASP A 29 32.30 30.45 23.02
C ASP A 29 32.06 31.73 22.21
N GLU A 30 32.18 32.87 22.88
CA GLU A 30 31.96 34.19 22.32
C GLU A 30 33.10 34.54 21.32
N GLY A 31 33.07 33.96 20.11
CA GLY A 31 34.10 34.15 19.10
C GLY A 31 33.63 34.14 17.64
N ASP A 32 32.33 34.00 17.39
CA ASP A 32 31.81 33.41 16.14
C ASP A 32 31.27 34.39 15.08
N TYR A 33 31.63 35.68 15.09
CA TYR A 33 31.21 36.59 14.01
C TYR A 33 32.05 36.48 12.73
N GLU A 34 33.28 35.98 12.81
CA GLU A 34 34.16 35.80 11.63
C GLU A 34 33.84 34.47 10.88
N ASP A 35 33.36 33.45 11.56
CA ASP A 35 32.99 32.17 10.94
C ASP A 35 31.67 32.26 10.16
N ASP A 36 30.70 33.06 10.59
CA ASP A 36 29.43 33.28 9.88
C ASP A 36 29.63 34.00 8.54
N GLU A 37 30.54 34.98 8.43
CA GLU A 37 30.85 35.63 7.16
C GLU A 37 31.57 34.68 6.19
N HIS A 38 32.45 33.82 6.70
CA HIS A 38 33.11 32.78 5.90
C HIS A 38 32.14 31.73 5.37
N LEU A 39 31.21 31.26 6.21
CA LEU A 39 30.15 30.33 5.83
C LEU A 39 29.20 30.95 4.78
N GLN A 40 28.81 32.20 4.95
CA GLN A 40 27.99 32.93 3.97
C GLN A 40 28.74 33.15 2.64
N GLN A 41 30.02 33.44 2.65
CA GLN A 41 30.85 33.57 1.43
C GLN A 41 30.99 32.19 0.73
N GLN A 42 31.20 31.10 1.47
CA GLN A 42 31.23 29.77 0.90
C GLN A 42 29.87 29.34 0.32
N ALA A 43 28.76 29.67 1.00
CA ALA A 43 27.42 29.43 0.52
C ALA A 43 27.12 30.19 -0.78
N GLN A 44 27.52 31.45 -0.86
CA GLN A 44 27.39 32.28 -2.08
C GLN A 44 28.25 31.77 -3.23
N ALA A 45 29.50 31.37 -2.96
CA ALA A 45 30.38 30.76 -3.97
C ALA A 45 29.84 29.42 -4.46
N GLY A 46 29.34 28.59 -3.57
CA GLY A 46 28.67 27.34 -3.90
C GLY A 46 27.38 27.55 -4.72
N ALA A 47 26.58 28.57 -4.37
CA ALA A 47 25.39 28.95 -5.13
C ALA A 47 25.72 29.42 -6.57
N GLN A 48 26.87 30.07 -6.78
CA GLN A 48 27.34 30.45 -8.12
C GLN A 48 27.81 29.26 -8.95
N ALA A 49 28.29 28.19 -8.32
CA ALA A 49 28.72 26.97 -8.99
C ALA A 49 27.53 26.12 -9.51
N ILE A 50 26.30 26.38 -9.04
CA ILE A 50 25.09 25.66 -9.50
C ILE A 50 24.82 26.00 -10.97
N PRO A 51 24.55 25.02 -11.85
CA PRO A 51 24.20 25.28 -13.24
C PRO A 51 23.03 26.24 -13.38
N GLU A 52 23.10 27.14 -14.35
CA GLU A 52 22.09 28.20 -14.54
C GLU A 52 20.67 27.63 -14.71
N GLN A 53 20.51 26.48 -15.40
CA GLN A 53 19.22 25.83 -15.58
C GLN A 53 18.64 25.36 -14.25
N VAL A 54 19.48 24.85 -13.35
CA VAL A 54 19.06 24.40 -12.01
C VAL A 54 18.69 25.59 -11.14
N ARG A 55 19.46 26.68 -11.19
CA ARG A 55 19.11 27.94 -10.48
C ARG A 55 17.76 28.50 -10.94
N LYS A 56 17.53 28.53 -12.25
CA LYS A 56 16.23 28.96 -12.80
C LYS A 56 15.10 28.05 -12.32
N PHE A 57 15.33 26.76 -12.33
CA PHE A 57 14.35 25.77 -11.83
C PHE A 57 14.01 26.01 -10.35
N LEU A 58 15.02 26.14 -9.48
CA LEU A 58 14.80 26.39 -8.05
C LEU A 58 14.06 27.71 -7.81
N GLY A 59 14.42 28.78 -8.52
CA GLY A 59 13.71 30.04 -8.44
C GLY A 59 12.28 30.01 -8.99
N HIS A 60 11.98 29.16 -9.98
CA HIS A 60 10.62 28.93 -10.46
C HIS A 60 9.81 28.09 -9.46
N LEU A 61 10.41 27.03 -8.92
CA LEU A 61 9.79 26.17 -7.92
C LEU A 61 9.38 27.00 -6.69
N TYR A 62 10.28 27.82 -6.19
CA TYR A 62 10.02 28.71 -5.05
C TYR A 62 8.88 29.70 -5.32
N ARG A 63 8.91 30.40 -6.45
CA ARG A 63 7.86 31.37 -6.80
C ARG A 63 6.49 30.70 -6.98
N ASN A 64 6.45 29.53 -7.59
CA ASN A 64 5.20 28.78 -7.79
C ASN A 64 4.65 28.26 -6.46
N LEU A 65 5.53 27.93 -5.50
CA LEU A 65 5.12 27.54 -4.15
C LEU A 65 4.46 28.74 -3.44
N LEU A 66 5.10 29.91 -3.46
CA LEU A 66 4.55 31.12 -2.84
C LEU A 66 3.24 31.60 -3.48
N SER A 67 3.09 31.40 -4.79
CA SER A 67 1.86 31.79 -5.52
C SER A 67 0.76 30.72 -5.50
N SER A 68 0.99 29.57 -4.84
CA SER A 68 0.07 28.43 -4.81
C SER A 68 -0.37 27.96 -6.21
N ASN A 69 0.52 28.09 -7.20
CA ASN A 69 0.24 27.63 -8.58
C ASN A 69 0.49 26.13 -8.72
N VAL A 70 -0.52 25.33 -8.37
CA VAL A 70 -0.43 23.86 -8.33
C VAL A 70 -0.09 23.26 -9.71
N SER A 71 -0.58 23.84 -10.80
CA SER A 71 -0.35 23.32 -12.15
C SER A 71 1.11 23.41 -12.57
N ASP A 72 1.74 24.56 -12.34
CA ASP A 72 3.15 24.76 -12.66
C ASP A 72 4.06 24.01 -11.68
N LEU A 73 3.65 23.90 -10.41
CA LEU A 73 4.33 23.05 -9.43
C LEU A 73 4.32 21.58 -9.87
N ALA A 74 3.17 21.07 -10.34
CA ALA A 74 3.07 19.71 -10.86
C ALA A 74 4.02 19.49 -12.05
N TYR A 75 4.03 20.42 -13.01
CA TYR A 75 4.93 20.32 -14.16
C TYR A 75 6.42 20.37 -13.76
N ASN A 76 6.78 21.24 -12.82
CA ASN A 76 8.14 21.35 -12.31
C ASN A 76 8.57 20.06 -11.58
N TYR A 77 7.68 19.53 -10.74
CA TYR A 77 7.94 18.34 -9.95
C TYR A 77 8.01 17.06 -10.82
N GLU A 78 6.98 16.81 -11.62
CA GLU A 78 6.84 15.55 -12.36
C GLU A 78 7.76 15.47 -13.58
N ASN A 79 8.09 16.60 -14.21
CA ASN A 79 8.83 16.62 -15.48
C ASN A 79 10.21 17.24 -15.37
N GLN A 80 10.33 18.43 -14.78
CA GLN A 80 11.60 19.18 -14.80
C GLN A 80 12.62 18.61 -13.82
N PHE A 81 12.18 18.26 -12.61
CA PHE A 81 13.06 17.71 -11.59
C PHE A 81 13.78 16.43 -12.06
N GLY A 82 13.03 15.46 -12.62
CA GLY A 82 13.59 14.22 -13.17
C GLY A 82 14.60 14.48 -14.29
N ARG A 83 14.26 15.34 -15.26
CA ARG A 83 15.15 15.68 -16.39
C ARG A 83 16.44 16.37 -15.94
N LEU A 84 16.36 17.25 -14.95
CA LEU A 84 17.56 17.93 -14.41
C LEU A 84 18.41 16.97 -13.58
N SER A 85 17.78 16.06 -12.82
CA SER A 85 18.47 15.00 -12.09
C SER A 85 19.27 14.08 -13.04
N GLU A 86 18.65 13.60 -14.10
CA GLU A 86 19.32 12.76 -15.10
C GLU A 86 20.46 13.50 -15.81
N LYS A 87 20.26 14.79 -16.14
CA LYS A 87 21.22 15.56 -16.92
C LYS A 87 22.44 15.98 -16.11
N TYR A 88 22.26 16.42 -14.87
CA TYR A 88 23.32 17.03 -14.07
C TYR A 88 23.75 16.21 -12.87
N TYR A 89 22.86 15.40 -12.31
CA TYR A 89 23.04 14.73 -11.01
C TYR A 89 22.81 13.22 -11.06
N ALA A 90 22.99 12.58 -12.23
CA ALA A 90 22.82 11.13 -12.37
C ALA A 90 23.75 10.30 -11.45
N LYS A 91 24.94 10.85 -11.10
CA LYS A 91 25.96 10.21 -10.24
C LYS A 91 26.42 11.10 -9.08
N ALA A 92 25.81 12.24 -8.91
CA ALA A 92 26.16 13.21 -7.88
C ALA A 92 24.90 13.63 -7.11
N SER A 93 25.06 14.15 -5.91
CA SER A 93 23.96 14.72 -5.14
C SER A 93 23.54 16.08 -5.74
N TRP A 94 22.28 16.44 -5.55
CA TRP A 94 21.81 17.82 -5.78
C TRP A 94 22.60 18.80 -4.90
N PRO A 95 22.54 20.11 -5.19
CA PRO A 95 23.21 21.11 -4.35
C PRO A 95 22.76 21.01 -2.89
N GLU A 96 23.68 21.19 -1.97
CA GLU A 96 23.36 21.18 -0.55
C GLU A 96 22.36 22.31 -0.20
N PRO A 97 21.47 22.09 0.77
CA PRO A 97 20.45 23.06 1.16
C PRO A 97 21.02 24.44 1.51
N GLN A 98 22.23 24.50 2.06
CA GLN A 98 22.93 25.74 2.41
C GLN A 98 23.17 26.64 1.18
N PHE A 99 23.54 26.05 0.04
CA PHE A 99 23.75 26.81 -1.21
C PHE A 99 22.43 27.27 -1.83
N VAL A 100 21.34 26.53 -1.58
CA VAL A 100 20.01 26.91 -2.06
C VAL A 100 19.39 27.98 -1.18
N ALA A 101 19.64 28.00 0.12
CA ALA A 101 19.21 29.04 1.05
C ALA A 101 19.66 30.44 0.56
N ALA A 102 20.90 30.56 0.08
CA ALA A 102 21.43 31.78 -0.49
C ALA A 102 20.67 32.28 -1.75
N LEU A 103 19.94 31.40 -2.46
CA LEU A 103 19.16 31.74 -3.67
C LEU A 103 17.72 32.15 -3.37
N VAL A 104 17.11 31.59 -2.29
CA VAL A 104 15.67 31.73 -1.99
C VAL A 104 15.39 32.60 -0.75
N GLY A 105 16.43 33.12 -0.07
CA GLY A 105 16.25 34.00 1.08
C GLY A 105 15.92 33.31 2.39
N ASP A 106 16.39 32.09 2.58
CA ASP A 106 16.31 31.29 3.83
C ASP A 106 14.89 30.99 4.33
N ASP A 107 13.99 30.71 3.39
CA ASP A 107 12.63 30.26 3.73
C ASP A 107 12.67 28.83 4.28
N GLY A 108 12.42 28.67 5.59
CA GLY A 108 12.49 27.39 6.30
C GLY A 108 11.56 26.32 5.73
N LEU A 109 10.33 26.68 5.33
CA LEU A 109 9.38 25.73 4.76
C LEU A 109 9.83 25.24 3.38
N PHE A 110 10.27 26.16 2.53
CA PHE A 110 10.80 25.79 1.21
C PHE A 110 12.05 24.92 1.35
N LEU A 111 12.95 25.25 2.25
CA LEU A 111 14.18 24.47 2.47
C LEU A 111 13.88 23.06 2.99
N THR A 112 12.87 22.89 3.85
CA THR A 112 12.43 21.57 4.32
C THR A 112 11.87 20.73 3.16
N LEU A 113 11.04 21.33 2.29
CA LEU A 113 10.55 20.65 1.08
C LEU A 113 11.68 20.36 0.07
N TYR A 114 12.66 21.25 -0.04
CA TYR A 114 13.82 21.01 -0.89
C TYR A 114 14.71 19.88 -0.34
N ARG A 115 14.92 19.81 0.98
CA ARG A 115 15.65 18.70 1.62
C ARG A 115 14.93 17.36 1.37
N GLU A 116 13.60 17.35 1.35
CA GLU A 116 12.84 16.16 1.00
C GLU A 116 13.16 15.68 -0.42
N LEU A 117 13.19 16.58 -1.40
CA LEU A 117 13.60 16.28 -2.79
C LEU A 117 15.07 15.84 -2.88
N TYR A 118 15.95 16.48 -2.13
CA TYR A 118 17.37 16.17 -2.06
C TYR A 118 17.61 14.74 -1.54
N TYR A 119 17.00 14.36 -0.42
CA TYR A 119 17.12 13.01 0.13
C TYR A 119 16.45 11.99 -0.77
N ARG A 120 15.31 12.28 -1.36
CA ARG A 120 14.66 11.39 -2.33
C ARG A 120 15.58 11.07 -3.51
N HIS A 121 16.23 12.08 -4.08
CA HIS A 121 17.22 11.84 -5.12
C HIS A 121 18.38 10.99 -4.62
N MET A 122 18.88 11.23 -3.41
CA MET A 122 19.97 10.46 -2.80
C MET A 122 19.59 8.99 -2.62
N TYR A 123 18.39 8.69 -2.14
CA TYR A 123 17.92 7.32 -1.98
C TYR A 123 17.64 6.61 -3.31
N SER A 124 17.28 7.34 -4.35
CA SER A 124 16.97 6.77 -5.66
C SER A 124 18.21 6.50 -6.52
N GLN A 125 19.23 7.36 -6.49
CA GLN A 125 20.39 7.31 -7.38
C GLN A 125 21.71 6.97 -6.67
N LEU A 126 21.80 7.27 -5.38
CA LEU A 126 23.00 7.11 -4.58
C LEU A 126 22.75 6.14 -3.42
N HIS A 127 23.81 5.79 -2.71
CA HIS A 127 23.69 5.00 -1.47
C HIS A 127 23.86 5.93 -0.26
N PRO A 128 22.77 6.22 0.48
CA PRO A 128 22.83 7.12 1.61
C PRO A 128 23.70 6.54 2.73
N THR A 129 24.57 7.37 3.30
CA THR A 129 25.36 7.06 4.50
C THR A 129 24.43 6.98 5.73
N LEU A 130 24.93 6.46 6.85
CA LEU A 130 24.14 6.40 8.11
C LEU A 130 23.76 7.83 8.56
N GLU A 131 24.68 8.78 8.48
CA GLU A 131 24.44 10.18 8.81
C GLU A 131 23.35 10.81 7.90
N ALA A 132 23.40 10.57 6.59
CA ALA A 132 22.36 11.03 5.68
C ALA A 132 20.97 10.44 6.01
N ARG A 133 20.93 9.21 6.54
CA ARG A 133 19.69 8.57 7.00
C ARG A 133 19.13 9.23 8.26
N PHE A 134 19.99 9.64 9.17
CA PHE A 134 19.57 10.38 10.38
C PHE A 134 19.05 11.77 10.01
N ARG A 135 19.79 12.52 9.21
CA ARG A 135 19.37 13.85 8.74
C ARG A 135 18.08 13.82 7.91
N SER A 136 17.87 12.77 7.13
CA SER A 136 16.61 12.63 6.40
C SER A 136 15.42 12.39 7.33
N PHE A 137 15.61 11.66 8.42
CA PHE A 137 14.59 11.48 9.45
C PHE A 137 14.26 12.82 10.16
N GLU A 138 15.28 13.58 10.55
CA GLU A 138 15.11 14.91 11.15
C GLU A 138 14.31 15.84 10.21
N ASN A 139 14.64 15.84 8.92
CA ASN A 139 13.90 16.62 7.95
C ASN A 139 12.42 16.22 7.82
N TYR A 140 12.11 14.92 7.91
CA TYR A 140 10.71 14.48 7.94
C TYR A 140 10.01 14.86 9.24
N CYS A 141 10.71 14.81 10.39
CA CYS A 141 10.18 15.33 11.65
C CYS A 141 9.86 16.83 11.53
N ASP A 142 10.77 17.63 10.98
CA ASP A 142 10.54 19.06 10.74
C ASP A 142 9.33 19.29 9.83
N LEU A 143 9.25 18.57 8.69
CA LEU A 143 8.14 18.68 7.75
C LEU A 143 6.79 18.36 8.40
N PHE A 144 6.71 17.26 9.12
CA PHE A 144 5.47 16.88 9.80
C PHE A 144 5.15 17.76 11.00
N ASN A 145 6.16 18.30 11.71
CA ASN A 145 5.95 19.29 12.75
C ASN A 145 5.33 20.58 12.17
N TYR A 146 5.80 21.08 11.03
CA TYR A 146 5.17 22.21 10.35
C TYR A 146 3.70 21.94 10.04
N ILE A 147 3.36 20.71 9.61
CA ILE A 147 1.99 20.36 9.22
C ILE A 147 1.10 20.08 10.43
N LEU A 148 1.60 19.35 11.43
CA LEU A 148 0.80 18.87 12.57
C LEU A 148 0.69 19.89 13.70
N ASN A 149 1.75 20.66 13.98
CA ASN A 149 1.83 21.55 15.14
C ASN A 149 1.50 23.01 14.80
N SER A 150 1.01 23.29 13.58
CA SER A 150 0.53 24.62 13.23
C SER A 150 -0.76 24.98 13.96
N ASP A 151 -0.86 26.22 14.46
CA ASP A 151 -2.06 26.75 15.15
C ASP A 151 -3.28 26.88 14.20
N GLY A 152 -3.03 27.03 12.90
CA GLY A 152 -4.04 27.11 11.85
C GLY A 152 -3.63 26.32 10.60
N PRO A 153 -4.56 26.11 9.66
CA PRO A 153 -4.25 25.39 8.44
C PRO A 153 -3.21 26.15 7.60
N LEU A 154 -2.16 25.44 7.17
CA LEU A 154 -1.12 26.01 6.31
C LEU A 154 -1.71 26.42 4.96
N GLU A 155 -1.31 27.60 4.47
CA GLU A 155 -1.62 28.06 3.11
C GLU A 155 -0.64 27.47 2.10
N LEU A 156 -0.46 26.15 2.15
CA LEU A 156 0.41 25.40 1.27
C LEU A 156 -0.44 24.51 0.38
N GLU A 157 -0.29 24.63 -0.93
CA GLU A 157 -0.93 23.77 -1.91
C GLU A 157 0.13 23.04 -2.72
N LEU A 158 0.14 21.70 -2.62
CA LEU A 158 1.05 20.84 -3.36
C LEU A 158 0.26 19.93 -4.32
N PRO A 159 0.88 19.51 -5.45
CA PRO A 159 0.30 18.53 -6.36
C PRO A 159 0.04 17.19 -5.64
N ASN A 160 -1.05 16.52 -6.00
CA ASN A 160 -1.40 15.23 -5.38
C ASN A 160 -0.28 14.19 -5.52
N GLN A 161 0.45 14.21 -6.62
CA GLN A 161 1.58 13.31 -6.82
C GLN A 161 2.69 13.58 -5.80
N TRP A 162 3.05 14.83 -5.53
CA TRP A 162 4.06 15.17 -4.53
C TRP A 162 3.62 14.79 -3.12
N LEU A 163 2.35 15.05 -2.78
CA LEU A 163 1.78 14.64 -1.49
C LEU A 163 1.81 13.12 -1.28
N TRP A 164 1.50 12.35 -2.33
CA TRP A 164 1.64 10.90 -2.28
C TRP A 164 3.08 10.48 -2.08
N ASP A 165 3.98 11.06 -2.85
CA ASP A 165 5.40 10.71 -2.82
C ASP A 165 6.06 11.07 -1.49
N ILE A 166 5.61 12.12 -0.78
CA ILE A 166 6.06 12.43 0.60
C ILE A 166 5.76 11.25 1.54
N VAL A 167 4.53 10.75 1.50
CA VAL A 167 4.12 9.62 2.37
C VAL A 167 4.79 8.32 1.93
N ASP A 168 4.84 8.04 0.62
CA ASP A 168 5.45 6.82 0.07
C ASP A 168 6.94 6.75 0.36
N GLU A 169 7.65 7.87 0.18
CA GLU A 169 9.08 7.98 0.44
C GLU A 169 9.42 7.93 1.93
N PHE A 170 8.61 8.55 2.79
CA PHE A 170 8.75 8.43 4.25
C PHE A 170 8.74 6.97 4.69
N ILE A 171 7.78 6.19 4.21
CA ILE A 171 7.68 4.76 4.52
C ILE A 171 8.81 3.97 3.85
N TYR A 172 9.24 4.34 2.64
CA TYR A 172 10.34 3.68 1.95
C TYR A 172 11.67 3.88 2.68
N GLN A 173 11.95 5.10 3.16
CA GLN A 173 13.17 5.40 3.92
C GLN A 173 13.17 4.69 5.27
N PHE A 174 12.03 4.64 5.96
CA PHE A 174 11.85 3.83 7.16
C PHE A 174 12.18 2.35 6.90
N GLN A 175 11.59 1.76 5.87
CA GLN A 175 11.85 0.37 5.48
C GLN A 175 13.32 0.16 5.13
N SER A 176 13.93 1.07 4.37
CA SER A 176 15.35 1.03 4.01
C SER A 176 16.25 1.10 5.24
N PHE A 177 15.90 1.92 6.23
CA PHE A 177 16.62 2.02 7.50
C PHE A 177 16.48 0.73 8.33
N CYS A 178 15.29 0.16 8.45
CA CYS A 178 15.08 -1.11 9.15
C CYS A 178 15.92 -2.23 8.54
N THR A 179 15.98 -2.30 7.21
CA THR A 179 16.84 -3.26 6.50
C THR A 179 18.33 -2.96 6.74
N HIS A 180 18.72 -1.68 6.75
CA HIS A 180 20.09 -1.27 7.00
C HIS A 180 20.56 -1.69 8.40
N ARG A 181 19.76 -1.44 9.45
CA ARG A 181 20.10 -1.78 10.83
C ARG A 181 20.06 -3.28 11.12
N SER A 182 19.31 -4.08 10.36
CA SER A 182 19.22 -5.53 10.56
C SER A 182 20.47 -6.29 10.08
N TRP A 183 21.24 -5.71 9.16
CA TRP A 183 22.44 -6.35 8.59
C TRP A 183 23.71 -6.03 9.38
N LEU A 184 23.80 -6.46 10.65
CA LEU A 184 24.91 -6.18 11.56
C LEU A 184 26.28 -6.62 10.99
N ASN A 185 26.33 -7.76 10.32
CA ASN A 185 27.58 -8.31 9.75
C ASN A 185 28.22 -7.42 8.66
N LYS A 186 27.49 -6.42 8.16
CA LYS A 186 27.95 -5.49 7.12
C LYS A 186 28.25 -4.10 7.68
N ARG A 187 28.18 -3.91 9.01
CA ARG A 187 28.34 -2.61 9.67
C ARG A 187 29.67 -2.51 10.38
N SER A 188 30.23 -1.29 10.38
CA SER A 188 31.40 -0.99 11.19
C SER A 188 31.04 -0.93 12.68
N ALA A 189 32.01 -1.09 13.56
CA ALA A 189 31.80 -0.95 15.00
C ALA A 189 31.28 0.44 15.38
N GLU A 190 31.77 1.48 14.72
CA GLU A 190 31.35 2.88 14.90
C GLU A 190 29.88 3.07 14.50
N GLU A 191 29.44 2.50 13.35
CA GLU A 191 28.05 2.54 12.93
C GLU A 191 27.12 1.84 13.94
N ILE A 192 27.55 0.71 14.53
CA ILE A 192 26.80 -0.03 15.52
C ILE A 192 26.64 0.79 16.81
N GLU A 193 27.70 1.47 17.26
CA GLU A 193 27.63 2.37 18.42
C GLU A 193 26.68 3.54 18.19
N LEU A 194 26.73 4.15 17.00
CA LEU A 194 25.80 5.22 16.63
C LEU A 194 24.34 4.74 16.59
N LEU A 195 24.10 3.52 16.09
CA LEU A 195 22.75 2.93 16.08
C LEU A 195 22.24 2.62 17.48
N LYS A 196 23.13 2.19 18.41
CA LYS A 196 22.79 1.98 19.83
C LYS A 196 22.46 3.29 20.54
N ALA A 197 23.23 4.34 20.26
CA ALA A 197 23.05 5.66 20.86
C ALA A 197 21.71 6.33 20.42
N ASN A 198 21.19 5.96 19.25
CA ASN A 198 20.04 6.62 18.61
C ASN A 198 18.88 5.67 18.31
N PRO A 199 18.27 5.03 19.34
CA PRO A 199 17.18 4.07 19.14
C PRO A 199 15.87 4.71 18.66
N GLN A 200 15.72 6.04 18.85
CA GLN A 200 14.53 6.81 18.47
C GLN A 200 14.44 7.08 16.97
N VAL A 201 15.57 7.08 16.25
CA VAL A 201 15.61 7.37 14.82
C VAL A 201 14.94 6.24 14.06
N TRP A 202 13.98 6.60 13.22
CA TRP A 202 13.18 5.66 12.45
C TRP A 202 12.56 4.54 13.32
N ASN A 203 12.03 4.90 14.48
CA ASN A 203 11.29 3.97 15.34
C ASN A 203 9.92 3.67 14.71
N THR A 204 9.50 2.41 14.78
CA THR A 204 8.20 1.96 14.25
C THR A 204 7.02 2.72 14.88
N TYR A 205 7.06 2.97 16.18
CA TYR A 205 6.01 3.72 16.87
C TYR A 205 5.92 5.17 16.41
N SER A 206 7.06 5.84 16.21
CA SER A 206 7.09 7.22 15.73
C SER A 206 6.51 7.32 14.32
N VAL A 207 6.85 6.39 13.42
CA VAL A 207 6.31 6.35 12.06
C VAL A 207 4.80 6.11 12.05
N LEU A 208 4.31 5.17 12.84
CA LEU A 208 2.87 4.92 12.98
C LEU A 208 2.15 6.13 13.55
N ASN A 209 2.72 6.75 14.60
CA ASN A 209 2.14 7.93 15.25
C ASN A 209 1.99 9.11 14.28
N VAL A 210 3.00 9.39 13.46
CA VAL A 210 2.90 10.43 12.41
C VAL A 210 1.73 10.15 11.46
N LEU A 211 1.61 8.92 10.95
CA LEU A 211 0.54 8.56 10.03
C LEU A 211 -0.85 8.67 10.69
N TYR A 212 -1.02 8.19 11.92
CA TYR A 212 -2.26 8.32 12.67
C TYR A 212 -2.59 9.79 12.97
N SER A 213 -1.59 10.60 13.33
CA SER A 213 -1.78 12.04 13.58
C SER A 213 -2.23 12.79 12.34
N LEU A 214 -1.70 12.47 11.15
CA LEU A 214 -2.16 13.04 9.88
C LEU A 214 -3.62 12.67 9.58
N ILE A 215 -4.02 11.44 9.85
CA ILE A 215 -5.41 10.98 9.70
C ILE A 215 -6.32 11.74 10.67
N GLN A 216 -5.92 11.86 11.93
CA GLN A 216 -6.70 12.54 12.96
C GLN A 216 -6.82 14.05 12.68
N LYS A 217 -5.70 14.73 12.37
CA LYS A 217 -5.68 16.18 12.06
C LYS A 217 -6.54 16.53 10.85
N SER A 218 -6.57 15.65 9.84
CA SER A 218 -7.39 15.83 8.63
C SER A 218 -8.85 15.44 8.81
N SER A 219 -9.23 14.75 9.90
CA SER A 219 -10.56 14.16 10.11
C SER A 219 -11.05 13.33 8.91
N ILE A 220 -10.12 12.74 8.15
CA ILE A 220 -10.44 12.09 6.87
C ILE A 220 -11.40 10.89 7.05
N THR A 221 -11.25 10.12 8.12
CA THR A 221 -12.14 8.99 8.41
C THR A 221 -13.57 9.45 8.58
N GLN A 222 -13.80 10.53 9.33
CA GLN A 222 -15.12 11.13 9.52
C GLN A 222 -15.68 11.67 8.20
N GLN A 223 -14.84 12.30 7.37
CA GLN A 223 -15.23 12.76 6.04
C GLN A 223 -15.67 11.61 5.13
N LEU A 224 -14.96 10.46 5.17
CA LEU A 224 -15.29 9.30 4.35
C LEU A 224 -16.61 8.66 4.80
N VAL A 225 -16.87 8.56 6.09
CA VAL A 225 -18.15 8.09 6.63
C VAL A 225 -19.28 9.04 6.23
N ALA A 226 -19.12 10.33 6.48
CA ALA A 226 -20.13 11.34 6.15
C ALA A 226 -20.35 11.48 4.63
N ALA A 227 -19.38 11.14 3.79
CA ALA A 227 -19.54 11.14 2.34
C ALA A 227 -20.56 10.11 1.84
N GLN A 228 -20.88 9.08 2.63
CA GLN A 228 -21.94 8.13 2.33
C GLN A 228 -23.33 8.78 2.48
N ASP A 229 -23.46 9.76 3.39
CA ASP A 229 -24.69 10.52 3.63
C ASP A 229 -24.82 11.74 2.70
N GLY A 230 -23.77 12.14 2.02
CA GLY A 230 -23.76 13.21 1.03
C GLY A 230 -22.57 14.16 1.11
N ALA A 231 -22.38 14.96 0.06
CA ALA A 231 -21.25 15.88 -0.05
C ALA A 231 -21.26 16.99 1.03
N ASP A 232 -22.45 17.48 1.39
CA ASP A 232 -22.59 18.54 2.38
C ASP A 232 -22.25 18.04 3.79
N ALA A 233 -22.63 16.79 4.13
CA ALA A 233 -22.27 16.15 5.38
C ALA A 233 -20.75 15.95 5.49
N ALA A 234 -20.10 15.52 4.40
CA ALA A 234 -18.65 15.37 4.34
C ALA A 234 -17.91 16.71 4.51
N ALA A 235 -18.43 17.78 3.92
CA ALA A 235 -17.88 19.13 4.09
C ALA A 235 -17.97 19.63 5.54
N LEU A 236 -19.08 19.34 6.22
CA LEU A 236 -19.27 19.70 7.62
C LEU A 236 -18.34 18.89 8.55
N ALA A 237 -18.16 17.59 8.25
CA ALA A 237 -17.26 16.70 9.01
C ALA A 237 -15.77 17.02 8.83
N ALA A 238 -15.41 17.76 7.77
CA ALA A 238 -14.01 18.07 7.46
C ALA A 238 -13.35 19.00 8.50
N GLY A 239 -14.12 19.86 9.16
CA GLY A 239 -13.55 20.88 10.04
C GLY A 239 -12.64 21.87 9.29
N GLU A 240 -11.89 22.67 10.03
CA GLU A 240 -11.04 23.72 9.47
C GLU A 240 -9.84 23.14 8.68
N PHE A 241 -9.17 22.17 9.24
CA PHE A 241 -7.99 21.53 8.60
C PHE A 241 -8.40 20.61 7.44
N GLY A 242 -9.35 19.72 7.67
CA GLY A 242 -9.74 18.72 6.67
C GLY A 242 -10.47 19.31 5.44
N ALA A 243 -10.93 20.57 5.50
CA ALA A 243 -11.45 21.30 4.36
C ALA A 243 -10.33 21.68 3.35
N ARG A 244 -9.08 21.81 3.82
CA ARG A 244 -7.95 22.15 2.96
C ARG A 244 -7.44 20.92 2.17
N PRO A 245 -7.17 21.05 0.86
CA PRO A 245 -6.71 19.95 0.01
C PRO A 245 -5.45 19.25 0.56
N LEU A 246 -4.50 20.01 1.10
CA LEU A 246 -3.27 19.50 1.70
C LEU A 246 -3.56 18.43 2.77
N TYR A 247 -4.30 18.79 3.80
CA TYR A 247 -4.59 17.89 4.93
C TYR A 247 -5.47 16.73 4.51
N LYS A 248 -6.49 16.99 3.69
CA LYS A 248 -7.39 15.95 3.18
C LYS A 248 -6.63 14.87 2.42
N MET A 249 -5.73 15.26 1.52
CA MET A 249 -4.98 14.30 0.71
C MET A 249 -3.87 13.61 1.51
N LEU A 250 -3.15 14.34 2.38
CA LEU A 250 -2.16 13.71 3.26
C LEU A 250 -2.80 12.71 4.21
N GLY A 251 -3.93 13.03 4.83
CA GLY A 251 -4.67 12.09 5.67
C GLY A 251 -5.12 10.86 4.90
N TYR A 252 -5.64 11.05 3.69
CA TYR A 252 -6.05 9.93 2.85
C TYR A 252 -4.86 9.04 2.44
N PHE A 253 -3.75 9.63 2.03
CA PHE A 253 -2.54 8.88 1.68
C PHE A 253 -1.91 8.22 2.91
N SER A 254 -2.09 8.80 4.09
CA SER A 254 -1.64 8.18 5.35
C SER A 254 -2.43 6.91 5.69
N ILE A 255 -3.73 6.83 5.36
CA ILE A 255 -4.50 5.57 5.47
C ILE A 255 -3.83 4.49 4.61
N VAL A 256 -3.53 4.80 3.35
CA VAL A 256 -2.84 3.85 2.45
C VAL A 256 -1.44 3.51 2.96
N GLY A 257 -0.74 4.50 3.52
CA GLY A 257 0.56 4.32 4.17
C GLY A 257 0.49 3.34 5.34
N LEU A 258 -0.52 3.43 6.20
CA LEU A 258 -0.75 2.49 7.30
C LEU A 258 -0.98 1.07 6.80
N VAL A 259 -1.81 0.88 5.77
CA VAL A 259 -2.00 -0.44 5.14
C VAL A 259 -0.65 -1.04 4.75
N ARG A 260 0.21 -0.24 4.13
CA ARG A 260 1.55 -0.67 3.73
C ARG A 260 2.40 -1.05 4.94
N VAL A 261 2.44 -0.22 5.98
CA VAL A 261 3.24 -0.47 7.19
C VAL A 261 2.74 -1.72 7.92
N HIS A 262 1.43 -1.88 8.12
CA HIS A 262 0.87 -3.07 8.77
C HIS A 262 1.15 -4.34 7.97
N CYS A 263 1.04 -4.32 6.64
CA CYS A 263 1.42 -5.46 5.80
C CYS A 263 2.93 -5.79 5.92
N MET A 264 3.81 -4.80 6.00
CA MET A 264 5.24 -5.02 6.20
C MET A 264 5.59 -5.58 7.59
N LEU A 265 4.78 -5.25 8.60
CA LEU A 265 4.88 -5.80 9.95
C LEU A 265 4.25 -7.20 10.08
N GLY A 266 3.45 -7.63 9.09
CA GLY A 266 2.77 -8.93 9.07
C GLY A 266 1.39 -8.93 9.73
N ASP A 267 0.82 -7.77 10.05
CA ASP A 267 -0.55 -7.63 10.55
C ASP A 267 -1.54 -7.32 9.42
N TYR A 268 -2.00 -8.37 8.76
CA TYR A 268 -2.88 -8.26 7.60
C TYR A 268 -4.32 -7.90 7.96
N THR A 269 -4.75 -8.29 9.15
CA THR A 269 -6.10 -8.00 9.64
C THR A 269 -6.25 -6.51 9.90
N LEU A 270 -5.33 -5.93 10.65
CA LEU A 270 -5.32 -4.50 10.94
C LEU A 270 -5.11 -3.68 9.66
N ALA A 271 -4.28 -4.17 8.71
CA ALA A 271 -4.11 -3.53 7.41
C ALA A 271 -5.43 -3.37 6.65
N LEU A 272 -6.27 -4.41 6.61
CA LEU A 272 -7.58 -4.32 5.96
C LEU A 272 -8.59 -3.48 6.77
N GLN A 273 -8.51 -3.52 8.09
CA GLN A 273 -9.37 -2.74 8.97
C GLN A 273 -9.14 -1.23 8.80
N THR A 274 -7.91 -0.79 8.57
CA THR A 274 -7.62 0.64 8.31
C THR A 274 -8.31 1.18 7.06
N LEU A 275 -8.74 0.32 6.12
CA LEU A 275 -9.48 0.67 4.92
C LEU A 275 -11.01 0.58 5.07
N GLU A 276 -11.55 0.31 6.27
CA GLU A 276 -12.97 0.05 6.50
C GLU A 276 -13.90 1.11 5.88
N ASN A 277 -13.47 2.37 5.87
CA ASN A 277 -14.29 3.46 5.32
C ASN A 277 -13.92 3.85 3.88
N VAL A 278 -13.01 3.12 3.25
CA VAL A 278 -12.56 3.36 1.87
C VAL A 278 -13.29 2.44 0.92
N ASP A 279 -14.19 3.00 0.11
CA ASP A 279 -14.87 2.22 -0.94
C ASP A 279 -13.92 1.98 -2.12
N LEU A 280 -13.41 0.77 -2.23
CA LEU A 280 -12.51 0.34 -3.32
C LEU A 280 -13.25 0.18 -4.66
N ASN A 281 -14.58 0.02 -4.67
CA ASN A 281 -15.36 -0.10 -5.91
C ASN A 281 -15.60 1.26 -6.57
N ASN A 282 -15.36 2.35 -5.87
CA ASN A 282 -15.60 3.68 -6.38
C ASN A 282 -14.52 4.08 -7.42
N SER A 283 -14.89 4.10 -8.69
CA SER A 283 -14.00 4.52 -9.78
C SER A 283 -13.53 5.99 -9.70
N ARG A 284 -14.14 6.79 -8.84
CA ARG A 284 -13.77 8.19 -8.57
C ARG A 284 -13.17 8.37 -7.17
N GLY A 285 -12.75 7.28 -6.52
CA GLY A 285 -12.08 7.33 -5.22
C GLY A 285 -10.84 8.22 -5.23
N LEU A 286 -10.48 8.79 -4.09
CA LEU A 286 -9.32 9.69 -3.98
C LEU A 286 -8.00 8.99 -4.37
N PHE A 287 -7.90 7.68 -4.16
CA PHE A 287 -6.73 6.88 -4.55
C PHE A 287 -6.51 6.83 -6.07
N THR A 288 -7.56 7.03 -6.89
CA THR A 288 -7.42 6.99 -8.35
C THR A 288 -6.76 8.25 -8.92
N ARG A 289 -6.65 9.33 -8.13
CA ARG A 289 -6.00 10.58 -8.55
C ARG A 289 -4.50 10.41 -8.81
N VAL A 290 -3.87 9.45 -8.13
CA VAL A 290 -2.45 9.11 -8.29
C VAL A 290 -2.33 7.64 -8.66
N THR A 291 -1.82 7.35 -9.84
CA THR A 291 -1.71 5.97 -10.36
C THR A 291 -0.87 5.07 -9.44
N ALA A 292 0.22 5.59 -8.90
CA ALA A 292 1.09 4.85 -7.97
C ALA A 292 0.34 4.47 -6.68
N CYS A 293 -0.47 5.39 -6.14
CA CYS A 293 -1.32 5.13 -4.97
C CYS A 293 -2.34 4.02 -5.29
N HIS A 294 -3.04 4.14 -6.43
CA HIS A 294 -4.02 3.16 -6.88
C HIS A 294 -3.44 1.74 -6.97
N VAL A 295 -2.30 1.60 -7.63
CA VAL A 295 -1.60 0.31 -7.74
C VAL A 295 -1.15 -0.22 -6.38
N THR A 296 -0.66 0.66 -5.50
CA THR A 296 -0.19 0.30 -4.17
C THR A 296 -1.32 -0.23 -3.28
N VAL A 297 -2.48 0.43 -3.26
CA VAL A 297 -3.65 -0.04 -2.48
C VAL A 297 -4.01 -1.47 -2.85
N TYR A 298 -4.23 -1.73 -4.14
CA TYR A 298 -4.65 -3.08 -4.57
C TYR A 298 -3.56 -4.14 -4.41
N TYR A 299 -2.28 -3.76 -4.52
CA TYR A 299 -1.18 -4.67 -4.24
C TYR A 299 -1.21 -5.15 -2.79
N TYR A 300 -1.32 -4.23 -1.82
CA TYR A 300 -1.31 -4.58 -0.40
C TYR A 300 -2.62 -5.24 0.05
N VAL A 301 -3.76 -4.80 -0.46
CA VAL A 301 -5.06 -5.45 -0.19
C VAL A 301 -5.07 -6.89 -0.72
N GLY A 302 -4.65 -7.10 -1.97
CA GLY A 302 -4.55 -8.43 -2.55
C GLY A 302 -3.57 -9.33 -1.81
N PHE A 303 -2.42 -8.78 -1.40
CA PHE A 303 -1.43 -9.49 -0.60
C PHE A 303 -1.97 -9.86 0.79
N ALA A 304 -2.65 -8.95 1.48
CA ALA A 304 -3.27 -9.20 2.77
C ALA A 304 -4.33 -10.30 2.68
N TYR A 305 -5.20 -10.26 1.67
CA TYR A 305 -6.17 -11.33 1.41
C TYR A 305 -5.51 -12.68 1.15
N MET A 306 -4.41 -12.71 0.37
CA MET A 306 -3.66 -13.94 0.11
C MET A 306 -3.11 -14.54 1.41
N MET A 307 -2.52 -13.73 2.29
CA MET A 307 -1.97 -14.19 3.57
C MET A 307 -3.05 -14.62 4.57
N LEU A 308 -4.24 -14.05 4.49
CA LEU A 308 -5.43 -14.49 5.26
C LEU A 308 -6.10 -15.74 4.68
N GLY A 309 -5.58 -16.31 3.58
CA GLY A 309 -6.17 -17.48 2.92
C GLY A 309 -7.43 -17.18 2.09
N ARG A 310 -7.79 -15.92 1.89
CA ARG A 310 -8.91 -15.45 1.06
C ARG A 310 -8.49 -15.32 -0.41
N TYR A 311 -8.09 -16.43 -1.03
CA TYR A 311 -7.51 -16.44 -2.39
C TYR A 311 -8.45 -15.92 -3.47
N ALA A 312 -9.77 -16.09 -3.32
CA ALA A 312 -10.75 -15.58 -4.28
C ALA A 312 -10.78 -14.04 -4.30
N ASP A 313 -10.76 -13.42 -3.12
CA ASP A 313 -10.76 -11.96 -2.99
C ASP A 313 -9.42 -11.36 -3.43
N ALA A 314 -8.31 -12.02 -3.07
CA ALA A 314 -6.98 -11.67 -3.57
C ALA A 314 -6.93 -11.68 -5.11
N THR A 315 -7.46 -12.73 -5.74
CA THR A 315 -7.54 -12.84 -7.20
C THR A 315 -8.37 -11.70 -7.78
N GLN A 316 -9.51 -11.36 -7.19
CA GLN A 316 -10.37 -10.28 -7.65
C GLN A 316 -9.65 -8.91 -7.56
N ALA A 317 -8.95 -8.64 -6.46
CA ALA A 317 -8.18 -7.42 -6.25
C ALA A 317 -7.06 -7.28 -7.30
N PHE A 318 -6.25 -8.34 -7.51
CA PHE A 318 -5.18 -8.32 -8.50
C PHE A 318 -5.71 -8.19 -9.94
N VAL A 319 -6.76 -8.90 -10.30
CA VAL A 319 -7.36 -8.83 -11.64
C VAL A 319 -7.89 -7.42 -11.92
N HIS A 320 -8.54 -6.79 -10.94
CA HIS A 320 -9.06 -5.44 -11.10
C HIS A 320 -7.96 -4.45 -11.49
N ILE A 321 -6.89 -4.40 -10.70
CA ILE A 321 -5.80 -3.44 -10.93
C ILE A 321 -4.95 -3.81 -12.17
N LEU A 322 -4.70 -5.09 -12.43
CA LEU A 322 -3.95 -5.51 -13.62
C LEU A 322 -4.70 -5.19 -14.91
N THR A 323 -6.02 -5.31 -14.91
CA THR A 323 -6.87 -4.87 -16.02
C THR A 323 -6.77 -3.36 -16.23
N PHE A 324 -6.78 -2.57 -15.15
CA PHE A 324 -6.57 -1.12 -15.21
C PHE A 324 -5.19 -0.79 -15.79
N VAL A 325 -4.11 -1.37 -15.27
CA VAL A 325 -2.75 -1.14 -15.75
C VAL A 325 -2.59 -1.51 -17.23
N ALA A 326 -3.16 -2.64 -17.64
CA ALA A 326 -3.11 -3.08 -19.05
C ALA A 326 -3.82 -2.09 -19.98
N ARG A 327 -4.99 -1.56 -19.60
CA ARG A 327 -5.75 -0.57 -20.38
C ARG A 327 -5.07 0.79 -20.45
N THR A 328 -4.39 1.20 -19.36
CA THR A 328 -3.76 2.52 -19.26
C THR A 328 -2.30 2.53 -19.68
N LYS A 329 -1.72 1.38 -20.04
CA LYS A 329 -0.32 1.23 -20.43
C LYS A 329 0.14 2.27 -21.47
N HIS A 330 -0.65 2.53 -22.51
CA HIS A 330 -0.28 3.47 -23.57
C HIS A 330 -0.21 4.94 -23.10
N TYR A 331 -1.00 5.30 -22.09
CA TYR A 331 -1.00 6.67 -21.55
C TYR A 331 0.18 6.92 -20.61
N HIS A 332 0.62 5.89 -19.88
CA HIS A 332 1.66 6.02 -18.87
C HIS A 332 3.09 5.77 -19.37
N GLN A 333 3.27 5.25 -20.59
CA GLN A 333 4.60 4.96 -21.17
C GLN A 333 5.56 6.15 -21.19
N ARG A 334 5.03 7.38 -21.14
CA ARG A 334 5.82 8.62 -21.14
C ARG A 334 6.04 9.20 -19.74
N ALA A 335 5.42 8.66 -18.73
CA ALA A 335 5.58 9.10 -17.35
C ALA A 335 6.77 8.40 -16.70
N GLY A 336 7.62 9.14 -15.99
CA GLY A 336 8.79 8.58 -15.31
C GLY A 336 8.48 7.50 -14.24
N GLN A 337 7.20 7.36 -13.86
CA GLN A 337 6.72 6.34 -12.92
C GLN A 337 6.35 5.00 -13.57
N PHE A 338 6.44 4.90 -14.89
CA PHE A 338 6.02 3.73 -15.65
C PHE A 338 6.76 2.45 -15.21
N ASP A 339 8.04 2.55 -14.96
CA ASP A 339 8.87 1.41 -14.56
C ASP A 339 8.49 0.88 -13.18
N SER A 340 8.17 1.74 -12.23
CA SER A 340 7.73 1.34 -10.88
C SER A 340 6.37 0.64 -10.92
N VAL A 341 5.43 1.15 -11.72
CA VAL A 341 4.11 0.55 -11.93
C VAL A 341 4.23 -0.82 -12.61
N ASN A 342 5.08 -0.95 -13.64
CA ASN A 342 5.33 -2.23 -14.32
C ASN A 342 5.94 -3.26 -13.37
N LYS A 343 6.93 -2.86 -12.56
CA LYS A 343 7.56 -3.75 -11.57
C LYS A 343 6.52 -4.26 -10.56
N LYS A 344 5.64 -3.40 -10.08
CA LYS A 344 4.53 -3.78 -9.21
C LYS A 344 3.54 -4.71 -9.93
N ALA A 345 3.23 -4.44 -11.19
CA ALA A 345 2.36 -5.31 -11.99
C ALA A 345 2.96 -6.71 -12.16
N GLU A 346 4.27 -6.83 -12.41
CA GLU A 346 4.94 -8.14 -12.49
C GLU A 346 4.89 -8.91 -11.17
N GLN A 347 5.09 -8.23 -10.04
CA GLN A 347 4.91 -8.82 -8.72
C GLN A 347 3.47 -9.31 -8.53
N MET A 348 2.47 -8.52 -8.91
CA MET A 348 1.06 -8.91 -8.80
C MET A 348 0.72 -10.10 -9.71
N TYR A 349 1.30 -10.22 -10.90
CA TYR A 349 1.12 -11.41 -11.75
C TYR A 349 1.68 -12.67 -11.08
N ALA A 350 2.81 -12.60 -10.40
CA ALA A 350 3.39 -13.73 -9.67
C ALA A 350 2.51 -14.15 -8.48
N LEU A 351 1.97 -13.17 -7.70
CA LEU A 351 1.03 -13.46 -6.62
C LEU A 351 -0.28 -14.03 -7.15
N LEU A 352 -0.79 -13.49 -8.27
CA LEU A 352 -1.98 -13.99 -8.93
C LEU A 352 -1.79 -15.43 -9.43
N ALA A 353 -0.61 -15.76 -9.99
CA ALA A 353 -0.27 -17.12 -10.38
C ALA A 353 -0.36 -18.09 -9.20
N SER A 354 0.16 -17.68 -8.04
CA SER A 354 0.08 -18.47 -6.80
C SER A 354 -1.38 -18.63 -6.33
N CYS A 355 -2.16 -17.55 -6.28
CA CYS A 355 -3.56 -17.58 -5.85
C CYS A 355 -4.43 -18.46 -6.76
N VAL A 356 -4.30 -18.35 -8.08
CA VAL A 356 -5.07 -19.13 -9.06
C VAL A 356 -4.67 -20.61 -9.02
N SER A 357 -3.39 -20.92 -8.75
CA SER A 357 -2.93 -22.31 -8.59
C SER A 357 -3.50 -22.97 -7.35
N LEU A 358 -3.58 -22.23 -6.23
CA LEU A 358 -4.13 -22.72 -4.96
C LEU A 358 -5.66 -22.77 -4.95
N CYS A 359 -6.32 -21.80 -5.58
CA CYS A 359 -7.77 -21.71 -5.67
C CYS A 359 -8.18 -21.30 -7.10
N PRO A 360 -8.44 -22.27 -8.00
CA PRO A 360 -8.81 -21.99 -9.37
C PRO A 360 -10.10 -21.18 -9.45
N THR A 361 -9.99 -19.92 -9.87
CA THR A 361 -11.11 -18.99 -10.06
C THR A 361 -11.13 -18.49 -11.50
N ARG A 362 -12.30 -18.03 -11.96
CA ARG A 362 -12.42 -17.44 -13.29
C ARG A 362 -11.82 -16.05 -13.30
N VAL A 363 -10.84 -15.82 -14.16
CA VAL A 363 -10.12 -14.58 -14.36
C VAL A 363 -10.54 -13.95 -15.69
N ASP A 364 -10.44 -12.61 -15.81
CA ASP A 364 -10.66 -11.88 -17.06
C ASP A 364 -9.70 -12.40 -18.15
N GLU A 365 -10.20 -12.55 -19.39
CA GLU A 365 -9.46 -13.16 -20.49
C GLU A 365 -8.15 -12.43 -20.81
N MET A 366 -8.13 -11.09 -20.71
CA MET A 366 -6.92 -10.30 -20.95
C MET A 366 -5.82 -10.63 -19.94
N VAL A 367 -6.17 -10.68 -18.65
CA VAL A 367 -5.22 -11.00 -17.58
C VAL A 367 -4.85 -12.48 -17.63
N HIS A 368 -5.80 -13.36 -17.97
CA HIS A 368 -5.58 -14.80 -18.10
C HIS A 368 -4.58 -15.12 -19.22
N SER A 369 -4.69 -14.45 -20.39
CA SER A 369 -3.73 -14.64 -21.48
C SER A 369 -2.32 -14.25 -21.08
N ALA A 370 -2.15 -13.08 -20.44
CA ALA A 370 -0.85 -12.64 -19.94
C ALA A 370 -0.29 -13.58 -18.83
N LEU A 371 -1.17 -14.11 -17.98
CA LEU A 371 -0.80 -15.05 -16.94
C LEU A 371 -0.30 -16.38 -17.53
N ARG A 372 -1.00 -16.89 -18.54
CA ARG A 372 -0.60 -18.12 -19.25
C ARG A 372 0.72 -17.95 -20.00
N GLU A 373 0.93 -16.82 -20.64
CA GLU A 373 2.17 -16.55 -21.35
C GLU A 373 3.38 -16.57 -20.41
N LYS A 374 3.24 -16.00 -19.20
CA LYS A 374 4.34 -15.84 -18.27
C LYS A 374 4.55 -17.02 -17.31
N TYR A 375 3.47 -17.66 -16.86
CA TYR A 375 3.49 -18.59 -15.71
C TYR A 375 2.84 -19.96 -15.97
N ALA A 376 2.53 -20.34 -17.24
CA ALA A 376 1.85 -21.59 -17.54
C ALA A 376 2.60 -22.83 -16.99
N ASP A 377 3.91 -22.89 -17.25
CA ASP A 377 4.73 -24.03 -16.82
C ASP A 377 4.79 -24.15 -15.29
N GLN A 378 4.94 -23.03 -14.60
CA GLN A 378 4.96 -22.97 -13.13
C GLN A 378 3.62 -23.39 -12.54
N GLN A 379 2.50 -22.90 -13.11
CA GLN A 379 1.16 -23.31 -12.69
C GLN A 379 0.92 -24.80 -12.88
N HIS A 380 1.34 -25.38 -14.01
CA HIS A 380 1.23 -26.81 -14.23
C HIS A 380 2.03 -27.64 -13.23
N LYS A 381 3.24 -27.20 -12.88
CA LYS A 381 4.06 -27.87 -11.87
C LYS A 381 3.43 -27.78 -10.48
N VAL A 382 2.93 -26.57 -10.10
CA VAL A 382 2.21 -26.40 -8.82
C VAL A 382 0.95 -27.28 -8.75
N GLN A 383 0.21 -27.43 -9.85
CA GLN A 383 -0.98 -28.29 -9.90
C GLN A 383 -0.67 -29.79 -9.73
N ARG A 384 0.55 -30.23 -10.09
CA ARG A 384 0.99 -31.61 -9.83
C ARG A 384 1.24 -31.90 -8.35
N GLY A 385 1.51 -30.83 -7.56
CA GLY A 385 1.83 -30.98 -6.14
C GLY A 385 3.26 -31.47 -5.88
N GLY A 386 3.53 -31.85 -4.64
CA GLY A 386 4.84 -32.33 -4.20
C GLY A 386 5.80 -31.22 -3.81
N ASP A 387 7.07 -31.57 -3.62
CA ASP A 387 8.11 -30.63 -3.16
C ASP A 387 8.44 -29.57 -4.22
N GLU A 388 8.40 -29.92 -5.51
CA GLU A 388 8.59 -28.98 -6.62
C GLU A 388 7.56 -27.84 -6.59
N ALA A 389 6.30 -28.14 -6.23
CA ALA A 389 5.26 -27.11 -6.08
C ALA A 389 5.57 -26.13 -4.94
N VAL A 390 6.08 -26.65 -3.83
CA VAL A 390 6.47 -25.84 -2.66
C VAL A 390 7.65 -24.92 -3.00
N GLU A 391 8.61 -25.43 -3.77
CA GLU A 391 9.77 -24.68 -4.22
C GLU A 391 9.37 -23.50 -5.12
N ILE A 392 8.52 -23.76 -6.13
CA ILE A 392 8.01 -22.73 -7.05
C ILE A 392 7.20 -21.66 -6.28
N LEU A 393 6.33 -22.08 -5.35
CA LEU A 393 5.58 -21.12 -4.52
C LEU A 393 6.51 -20.29 -3.64
N SER A 394 7.61 -20.86 -3.15
CA SER A 394 8.64 -20.13 -2.40
C SER A 394 9.33 -19.07 -3.26
N GLU A 395 9.71 -19.40 -4.49
CA GLU A 395 10.33 -18.47 -5.43
C GLU A 395 9.39 -17.33 -5.80
N LEU A 396 8.14 -17.65 -6.15
CA LEU A 396 7.12 -16.65 -6.48
C LEU A 396 6.85 -15.70 -5.30
N PHE A 397 6.77 -16.25 -4.09
CA PHE A 397 6.57 -15.46 -2.89
C PHE A 397 7.77 -14.53 -2.62
N ARG A 398 9.00 -15.05 -2.66
CA ARG A 398 10.21 -14.23 -2.43
C ARG A 398 10.36 -13.10 -3.45
N PHE A 399 10.02 -13.36 -4.71
CA PHE A 399 10.04 -12.34 -5.75
C PHE A 399 8.98 -11.26 -5.54
N ALA A 400 7.77 -11.65 -5.16
CA ALA A 400 6.59 -10.78 -5.25
C ALA A 400 6.10 -10.21 -3.92
N SER A 401 6.55 -10.77 -2.78
CA SER A 401 6.16 -10.28 -1.45
C SER A 401 6.71 -8.88 -1.15
N PRO A 402 6.04 -8.11 -0.27
CA PRO A 402 6.62 -6.91 0.29
C PRO A 402 7.92 -7.21 1.04
N LYS A 403 8.77 -6.22 1.19
CA LYS A 403 9.91 -6.34 2.09
C LYS A 403 9.42 -6.18 3.52
N PHE A 404 9.42 -7.25 4.27
CA PHE A 404 9.01 -7.25 5.67
C PHE A 404 10.05 -6.58 6.56
N ILE A 405 9.56 -6.02 7.65
CA ILE A 405 10.38 -5.35 8.66
C ILE A 405 10.13 -5.95 10.04
N THR A 406 11.14 -5.89 10.90
CA THR A 406 11.02 -6.20 12.32
C THR A 406 10.72 -4.91 13.09
N PRO A 407 9.71 -4.89 13.99
CA PRO A 407 9.37 -3.69 14.74
C PRO A 407 10.50 -3.27 15.70
N ASN A 408 11.22 -4.23 16.26
CA ASN A 408 12.28 -3.99 17.23
C ASN A 408 13.66 -3.96 16.56
N PRO A 409 14.61 -3.15 17.08
CA PRO A 409 16.00 -3.23 16.64
C PRO A 409 16.59 -4.61 16.95
N PRO A 410 17.59 -5.06 16.19
CA PRO A 410 18.31 -6.30 16.48
C PRO A 410 19.07 -6.20 17.78
N ASN A 411 19.42 -7.35 18.37
CA ASN A 411 20.31 -7.39 19.53
C ASN A 411 21.74 -7.10 19.06
N TYR A 412 22.22 -5.90 19.34
CA TYR A 412 23.55 -5.45 18.92
C TYR A 412 24.68 -6.12 19.72
N ASP A 413 24.40 -6.69 20.90
CA ASP A 413 25.39 -7.30 21.79
C ASP A 413 25.63 -8.78 21.48
N ALA A 414 24.70 -9.42 20.76
CA ALA A 414 24.80 -10.81 20.33
C ALA A 414 24.53 -10.95 18.81
N PRO A 415 25.39 -10.42 17.92
CA PRO A 415 25.16 -10.41 16.48
C PRO A 415 25.15 -11.82 15.85
N GLU A 416 25.65 -12.83 16.56
CA GLU A 416 25.69 -14.23 16.10
C GLU A 416 24.36 -14.98 16.35
N GLU A 417 23.46 -14.45 17.15
CA GLU A 417 22.11 -15.02 17.25
C GLU A 417 21.44 -14.95 15.88
N THR A 418 21.13 -16.12 15.32
CA THR A 418 20.47 -16.23 14.02
C THR A 418 19.08 -15.62 14.08
N VAL A 419 19.00 -14.33 13.81
CA VAL A 419 17.71 -13.66 13.62
C VAL A 419 17.11 -14.20 12.33
N VAL A 420 15.97 -14.88 12.43
CA VAL A 420 15.21 -15.32 11.26
C VAL A 420 14.81 -14.09 10.46
N GLU A 421 15.21 -14.03 9.19
CA GLU A 421 14.78 -12.93 8.33
C GLU A 421 13.25 -12.82 8.32
N PRO A 422 12.69 -11.62 8.43
CA PRO A 422 11.23 -11.43 8.45
C PRO A 422 10.55 -12.03 7.22
N GLN A 423 11.21 -11.97 6.05
CA GLN A 423 10.71 -12.55 4.82
C GLN A 423 10.62 -14.08 4.90
N ASP A 424 11.62 -14.76 5.45
CA ASP A 424 11.60 -16.21 5.62
C ASP A 424 10.57 -16.66 6.65
N PHE A 425 10.33 -15.85 7.68
CA PHE A 425 9.25 -16.12 8.64
C PHE A 425 7.88 -16.07 7.95
N GLN A 426 7.58 -15.02 7.21
CA GLN A 426 6.32 -14.87 6.48
C GLN A 426 6.18 -15.93 5.37
N LEU A 427 7.27 -16.28 4.71
CA LEU A 427 7.30 -17.39 3.76
C LEU A 427 6.90 -18.72 4.42
N LYS A 428 7.43 -19.03 5.61
CA LYS A 428 7.06 -20.25 6.35
C LYS A 428 5.57 -20.26 6.71
N VAL A 429 5.02 -19.11 7.12
CA VAL A 429 3.58 -18.96 7.41
C VAL A 429 2.76 -19.23 6.15
N PHE A 430 3.11 -18.62 5.02
CA PHE A 430 2.43 -18.82 3.74
C PHE A 430 2.51 -20.28 3.27
N LEU A 431 3.70 -20.89 3.31
CA LEU A 431 3.89 -22.27 2.84
C LEU A 431 3.16 -23.29 3.71
N ARG A 432 3.05 -23.05 5.02
CA ARG A 432 2.26 -23.92 5.89
C ARG A 432 0.80 -23.96 5.44
N GLU A 433 0.22 -22.82 5.12
CA GLU A 433 -1.14 -22.71 4.61
C GLU A 433 -1.26 -23.26 3.18
N ALA A 434 -0.30 -22.96 2.31
CA ALA A 434 -0.30 -23.42 0.93
C ALA A 434 -0.19 -24.95 0.81
N LYS A 435 0.65 -25.60 1.64
CA LYS A 435 0.77 -27.08 1.67
C LYS A 435 -0.57 -27.77 1.92
N LEU A 436 -1.36 -27.24 2.86
CA LEU A 436 -2.70 -27.78 3.13
C LEU A 436 -3.65 -27.59 1.94
N GLN A 437 -3.46 -26.52 1.17
CA GLN A 437 -4.28 -26.24 -0.01
C GLN A 437 -3.85 -27.05 -1.24
N LEU A 438 -2.57 -27.41 -1.36
CA LEU A 438 -2.04 -28.20 -2.48
C LEU A 438 -2.62 -29.62 -2.55
N VAL A 439 -3.05 -30.18 -1.43
CA VAL A 439 -3.68 -31.52 -1.37
C VAL A 439 -5.11 -31.49 -1.95
N VAL A 440 -5.77 -30.34 -1.95
CA VAL A 440 -7.18 -30.16 -2.37
C VAL A 440 -7.45 -30.60 -3.82
N PRO A 441 -6.68 -30.20 -4.85
CA PRO A 441 -6.93 -30.63 -6.23
C PRO A 441 -6.86 -32.13 -6.42
N MET A 442 -5.91 -32.79 -5.75
CA MET A 442 -5.71 -34.23 -5.81
C MET A 442 -6.91 -34.93 -5.17
N LEU A 443 -7.28 -34.61 -3.94
CA LEU A 443 -8.46 -35.16 -3.27
C LEU A 443 -9.72 -34.93 -4.09
N ARG A 444 -9.90 -33.75 -4.65
CA ARG A 444 -11.05 -33.40 -5.51
C ARG A 444 -11.15 -34.30 -6.73
N SER A 445 -10.04 -34.63 -7.38
CA SER A 445 -10.03 -35.50 -8.55
C SER A 445 -10.54 -36.93 -8.21
N PHE A 446 -10.10 -37.49 -7.10
CA PHE A 446 -10.56 -38.79 -6.63
C PHE A 446 -12.03 -38.77 -6.18
N LEU A 447 -12.41 -37.76 -5.40
CA LEU A 447 -13.80 -37.63 -4.94
C LEU A 447 -14.82 -37.45 -6.08
N LYS A 448 -14.38 -36.96 -7.25
CA LYS A 448 -15.24 -36.85 -8.43
C LYS A 448 -15.51 -38.16 -9.16
N LEU A 449 -14.69 -39.19 -8.92
CA LEU A 449 -14.80 -40.48 -9.60
C LEU A 449 -15.83 -41.40 -8.94
N TYR A 450 -16.12 -41.22 -7.67
CA TYR A 450 -16.92 -42.14 -6.87
C TYR A 450 -18.12 -41.42 -6.23
N THR A 451 -19.18 -42.13 -5.98
CA THR A 451 -20.33 -41.66 -5.18
C THR A 451 -20.19 -42.04 -3.71
N THR A 452 -19.60 -43.21 -3.45
CA THR A 452 -19.26 -43.70 -2.11
C THR A 452 -17.91 -44.40 -2.18
N MET A 453 -17.08 -44.23 -1.18
CA MET A 453 -15.75 -44.83 -1.11
C MET A 453 -15.35 -45.10 0.34
N ASP A 454 -14.68 -46.23 0.55
CA ASP A 454 -14.09 -46.53 1.85
C ASP A 454 -12.81 -45.70 2.08
N LEU A 455 -12.66 -45.18 3.30
CA LEU A 455 -11.53 -44.38 3.71
C LEU A 455 -10.20 -45.14 3.55
N ALA A 456 -10.19 -46.43 3.95
CA ALA A 456 -9.00 -47.29 3.86
C ALA A 456 -8.56 -47.53 2.40
N GLN A 457 -9.52 -47.69 1.49
CA GLN A 457 -9.23 -47.87 0.06
C GLN A 457 -8.65 -46.58 -0.54
N LEU A 458 -9.22 -45.42 -0.20
CA LEU A 458 -8.70 -44.13 -0.69
C LEU A 458 -7.30 -43.86 -0.12
N ALA A 459 -7.06 -44.18 1.14
CA ALA A 459 -5.76 -44.07 1.80
C ALA A 459 -4.69 -44.94 1.11
N ALA A 460 -5.04 -46.18 0.76
CA ALA A 460 -4.14 -47.07 0.03
C ALA A 460 -3.80 -46.57 -1.40
N VAL A 461 -4.77 -45.93 -2.09
CA VAL A 461 -4.56 -45.35 -3.42
C VAL A 461 -3.66 -44.11 -3.37
N LEU A 462 -3.75 -43.34 -2.29
CA LEU A 462 -3.00 -42.12 -2.10
C LEU A 462 -1.63 -42.35 -1.42
N ASP A 463 -1.36 -43.58 -0.98
CA ASP A 463 -0.17 -43.96 -0.20
C ASP A 463 -0.01 -43.12 1.09
N VAL A 464 -1.12 -42.89 1.79
CA VAL A 464 -1.21 -42.07 3.01
C VAL A 464 -1.88 -42.92 4.12
N GLY A 465 -1.54 -42.62 5.37
CA GLY A 465 -2.22 -43.25 6.52
C GLY A 465 -3.71 -42.86 6.59
N ALA A 466 -4.56 -43.83 7.02
CA ALA A 466 -6.01 -43.58 7.10
C ALA A 466 -6.39 -42.42 8.02
N ASP A 467 -5.71 -42.27 9.16
CA ASP A 467 -5.94 -41.14 10.09
C ASP A 467 -5.45 -39.80 9.52
N GLU A 468 -4.35 -39.82 8.80
CA GLU A 468 -3.83 -38.65 8.11
C GLU A 468 -4.79 -38.21 7.00
N LEU A 469 -5.29 -39.18 6.18
CA LEU A 469 -6.29 -38.89 5.15
C LEU A 469 -7.58 -38.34 5.76
N ARG A 470 -8.02 -38.86 6.90
CA ARG A 470 -9.18 -38.33 7.63
C ARG A 470 -8.95 -36.86 8.01
N THR A 471 -7.78 -36.53 8.52
CA THR A 471 -7.40 -35.17 8.87
C THR A 471 -7.38 -34.28 7.63
N GLN A 472 -6.79 -34.73 6.52
CA GLN A 472 -6.74 -33.99 5.26
C GLN A 472 -8.14 -33.72 4.69
N LEU A 473 -9.04 -34.71 4.75
CA LEU A 473 -10.43 -34.55 4.33
C LEU A 473 -11.21 -33.55 5.20
N MET A 474 -10.99 -33.57 6.51
CA MET A 474 -11.60 -32.58 7.41
C MET A 474 -11.06 -31.17 7.15
N VAL A 475 -9.76 -31.01 6.95
CA VAL A 475 -9.14 -29.74 6.57
C VAL A 475 -9.70 -29.25 5.23
N TYR A 476 -9.83 -30.14 4.24
CA TYR A 476 -10.47 -29.83 2.97
C TYR A 476 -11.90 -29.33 3.16
N LYS A 477 -12.69 -30.02 3.97
CA LYS A 477 -14.09 -29.63 4.24
C LYS A 477 -14.22 -28.28 4.93
N LEU A 478 -13.29 -27.93 5.79
CA LEU A 478 -13.25 -26.62 6.45
C LEU A 478 -12.82 -25.51 5.48
N ARG A 479 -11.81 -25.79 4.64
CA ARG A 479 -11.21 -24.81 3.74
C ARG A 479 -11.95 -24.61 2.43
N TYR A 480 -12.80 -25.53 2.03
CA TYR A 480 -13.60 -25.34 0.81
C TYR A 480 -14.63 -24.21 0.97
N ARG A 481 -14.94 -23.83 2.21
CA ARG A 481 -15.75 -22.66 2.54
C ARG A 481 -14.83 -21.48 2.81
N GLN A 482 -14.81 -20.53 1.90
CA GLN A 482 -14.06 -19.29 2.07
C GLN A 482 -15.00 -18.11 2.27
N VAL A 483 -14.57 -17.17 3.09
CA VAL A 483 -15.23 -15.86 3.17
C VAL A 483 -14.93 -15.12 1.87
N LYS A 484 -15.96 -14.65 1.19
CA LYS A 484 -15.86 -13.84 -0.01
C LYS A 484 -16.42 -12.47 0.28
N TRP A 485 -15.67 -11.43 -0.07
CA TRP A 485 -16.11 -10.06 0.09
C TRP A 485 -17.38 -9.78 -0.71
N ALA A 486 -18.39 -9.19 -0.06
CA ALA A 486 -19.70 -8.91 -0.65
C ALA A 486 -19.77 -7.54 -1.36
N GLY A 487 -18.68 -6.74 -1.36
CA GLY A 487 -18.62 -5.45 -2.04
C GLY A 487 -19.02 -4.24 -1.17
N GLY A 488 -19.01 -4.37 0.15
CA GLY A 488 -19.23 -3.27 1.09
C GLY A 488 -17.95 -2.50 1.45
N ALA A 489 -18.07 -1.54 2.36
CA ALA A 489 -16.95 -0.81 2.91
C ALA A 489 -16.06 -1.67 3.81
N ASP A 490 -16.64 -2.65 4.50
CA ASP A 490 -15.90 -3.61 5.33
C ASP A 490 -15.21 -4.66 4.47
N LEU A 491 -13.90 -4.59 4.39
CA LEU A 491 -13.06 -5.53 3.63
C LEU A 491 -12.84 -6.87 4.36
N LEU A 492 -12.97 -6.90 5.68
CA LEU A 492 -12.86 -8.12 6.48
C LEU A 492 -14.15 -8.94 6.46
N GLY A 493 -15.28 -8.28 6.38
CA GLY A 493 -16.59 -8.91 6.25
C GLY A 493 -16.76 -9.69 4.96
N GLY A 494 -17.87 -10.38 4.85
CA GLY A 494 -18.23 -11.12 3.65
C GLY A 494 -19.14 -12.30 3.92
N GLU A 495 -19.51 -12.98 2.86
CA GLU A 495 -20.34 -14.18 2.93
C GLU A 495 -19.49 -15.43 2.79
N VAL A 496 -19.83 -16.47 3.55
CA VAL A 496 -19.16 -17.77 3.45
C VAL A 496 -19.67 -18.50 2.21
N VAL A 497 -18.82 -18.56 1.19
CA VAL A 497 -19.14 -19.18 -0.11
C VAL A 497 -18.30 -20.44 -0.32
N PRO A 498 -18.89 -21.55 -0.79
CA PRO A 498 -18.11 -22.71 -1.16
C PRO A 498 -17.30 -22.45 -2.44
N THR A 499 -16.05 -22.86 -2.43
CA THR A 499 -15.13 -22.70 -3.59
C THR A 499 -15.29 -23.79 -4.64
N THR A 500 -15.95 -24.90 -4.29
CA THR A 500 -16.16 -26.06 -5.18
C THR A 500 -17.59 -26.55 -5.14
N ASP A 501 -18.03 -27.21 -6.22
CA ASP A 501 -19.38 -27.79 -6.35
C ASP A 501 -19.50 -29.18 -5.69
N LEU A 502 -18.39 -29.68 -5.16
CA LEU A 502 -18.30 -31.02 -4.56
C LEU A 502 -18.42 -30.90 -3.05
N ASP A 503 -19.39 -31.58 -2.47
CA ASP A 503 -19.52 -31.77 -1.03
C ASP A 503 -19.48 -33.25 -0.69
N PHE A 504 -19.03 -33.60 0.52
CA PHE A 504 -18.98 -34.97 0.98
C PHE A 504 -19.27 -35.03 2.49
N ALA A 505 -19.72 -36.20 2.93
CA ALA A 505 -19.90 -36.50 4.34
C ALA A 505 -19.04 -37.71 4.72
N LEU A 506 -18.40 -37.65 5.88
CA LEU A 506 -17.72 -38.78 6.50
C LEU A 506 -18.68 -39.41 7.51
N GLN A 507 -19.03 -40.67 7.29
CA GLN A 507 -19.85 -41.41 8.23
C GLN A 507 -19.12 -42.71 8.56
N GLN A 508 -18.62 -42.81 9.78
CA GLN A 508 -17.66 -43.85 10.19
C GLN A 508 -16.42 -43.83 9.27
N ASP A 509 -16.15 -44.91 8.55
CA ASP A 509 -15.04 -45.06 7.61
C ASP A 509 -15.48 -44.96 6.14
N MET A 510 -16.72 -44.56 5.89
CA MET A 510 -17.25 -44.35 4.55
C MET A 510 -17.35 -42.89 4.18
N ILE A 511 -16.92 -42.56 2.98
CA ILE A 511 -17.01 -41.23 2.36
C ILE A 511 -18.23 -41.24 1.44
N PHE A 512 -19.22 -40.42 1.71
CA PHE A 512 -20.41 -40.22 0.86
C PHE A 512 -20.22 -38.90 0.11
N ILE A 513 -20.24 -38.93 -1.21
CA ILE A 513 -19.97 -37.81 -2.06
C ILE A 513 -21.28 -37.32 -2.67
N ALA A 514 -21.56 -36.05 -2.48
CA ALA A 514 -22.69 -35.36 -3.06
C ALA A 514 -22.20 -34.28 -4.06
N GLU A 515 -22.57 -34.46 -5.31
CA GLU A 515 -22.33 -33.47 -6.33
C GLU A 515 -23.58 -32.61 -6.55
N SER A 516 -23.54 -31.36 -6.13
CA SER A 516 -24.66 -30.41 -6.23
C SER A 516 -24.60 -29.58 -7.52
N ARG A 517 -24.29 -30.21 -8.67
CA ARG A 517 -24.10 -29.51 -9.94
C ARG A 517 -25.33 -28.77 -10.46
N VAL A 518 -26.50 -29.42 -10.37
CA VAL A 518 -27.71 -28.94 -11.05
C VAL A 518 -28.34 -27.79 -10.25
N GLY A 519 -28.56 -27.98 -8.96
CA GLY A 519 -29.25 -26.99 -8.11
C GLY A 519 -28.49 -25.67 -8.00
N ARG A 520 -27.16 -25.69 -7.78
CA ARG A 520 -26.34 -24.49 -7.66
C ARG A 520 -26.20 -23.71 -8.96
N ARG A 521 -25.99 -24.41 -10.08
CA ARG A 521 -25.83 -23.75 -11.39
C ARG A 521 -27.07 -22.94 -11.77
N TYR A 522 -28.25 -23.45 -11.47
CA TYR A 522 -29.48 -22.74 -11.71
C TYR A 522 -29.74 -21.68 -10.64
N ALA A 523 -29.43 -21.94 -9.37
CA ALA A 523 -29.57 -20.95 -8.31
C ALA A 523 -28.70 -19.71 -8.57
N ASP A 524 -27.43 -19.87 -8.91
CA ASP A 524 -26.54 -18.76 -9.27
C ASP A 524 -27.00 -18.02 -10.54
N TRP A 525 -27.60 -18.74 -11.50
CA TRP A 525 -28.17 -18.12 -12.68
C TRP A 525 -29.40 -17.27 -12.32
N PHE A 526 -30.29 -17.82 -11.50
CA PHE A 526 -31.48 -17.10 -11.04
C PHE A 526 -31.10 -15.88 -10.19
N ILE A 527 -30.20 -16.01 -9.24
CA ILE A 527 -29.74 -14.90 -8.40
C ILE A 527 -29.15 -13.78 -9.27
N ARG A 528 -28.26 -14.12 -10.21
CA ARG A 528 -27.68 -13.12 -11.11
C ARG A 528 -28.70 -12.41 -11.99
N ASN A 529 -29.69 -13.15 -12.49
CA ASN A 529 -30.73 -12.53 -13.30
C ASN A 529 -31.72 -11.73 -12.45
N THR A 530 -32.03 -12.17 -11.24
CA THR A 530 -32.86 -11.40 -10.29
C THR A 530 -32.17 -10.08 -9.94
N ASN A 531 -30.88 -10.10 -9.61
CA ASN A 531 -30.13 -8.87 -9.32
C ASN A 531 -30.09 -7.93 -10.53
N LYS A 532 -29.85 -8.45 -11.75
CA LYS A 532 -29.92 -7.65 -12.96
C LYS A 532 -31.29 -7.02 -13.21
N MET A 533 -32.35 -7.77 -12.96
CA MET A 533 -33.71 -7.24 -13.05
C MET A 533 -33.95 -6.16 -12.01
N GLN A 534 -33.47 -6.36 -10.79
CA GLN A 534 -33.60 -5.35 -9.73
C GLN A 534 -32.82 -4.07 -10.09
N ASP A 535 -31.60 -4.20 -10.62
CA ASP A 535 -30.82 -3.05 -11.08
C ASP A 535 -31.52 -2.30 -12.24
N LEU A 536 -32.15 -3.04 -13.15
CA LEU A 536 -32.97 -2.46 -14.21
C LEU A 536 -34.17 -1.70 -13.66
N ILE A 537 -34.88 -2.29 -12.71
CA ILE A 537 -36.03 -1.65 -12.05
C ILE A 537 -35.56 -0.34 -11.37
N ASN A 538 -34.50 -0.39 -10.57
CA ASN A 538 -33.94 0.78 -9.88
C ASN A 538 -33.50 1.87 -10.90
N SER A 539 -32.92 1.47 -12.03
CA SER A 539 -32.51 2.40 -13.09
C SER A 539 -33.72 3.06 -13.77
N LEU A 540 -34.80 2.31 -13.99
CA LEU A 540 -36.04 2.82 -14.56
C LEU A 540 -36.76 3.76 -13.61
N GLU A 541 -36.83 3.41 -12.32
CA GLU A 541 -37.39 4.30 -11.29
C GLU A 541 -36.59 5.61 -11.20
N THR A 542 -35.28 5.53 -11.25
CA THR A 542 -34.42 6.72 -11.24
C THR A 542 -34.65 7.58 -12.47
N ARG A 543 -34.77 6.97 -13.67
CA ARG A 543 -35.10 7.67 -14.91
C ARG A 543 -36.50 8.29 -14.86
N GLN A 544 -37.46 7.58 -14.32
CA GLN A 544 -38.83 8.08 -14.14
C GLN A 544 -38.87 9.28 -13.18
N LYS A 545 -38.17 9.21 -12.04
CA LYS A 545 -38.01 10.32 -11.10
C LYS A 545 -37.36 11.54 -11.77
N ASN A 546 -36.32 11.34 -12.54
CA ASN A 546 -35.61 12.39 -13.26
C ASN A 546 -36.47 12.98 -14.37
N PHE A 547 -37.28 12.18 -15.07
CA PHE A 547 -38.22 12.62 -16.08
C PHE A 547 -39.33 13.48 -15.45
N ILE A 548 -39.93 13.03 -14.36
CA ILE A 548 -40.96 13.79 -13.62
C ILE A 548 -40.35 15.09 -13.08
N ALA A 549 -39.14 15.09 -12.55
CA ALA A 549 -38.43 16.28 -12.10
C ALA A 549 -38.06 17.24 -13.25
N GLY A 550 -37.79 16.68 -14.46
CA GLY A 550 -37.50 17.45 -15.66
C GLY A 550 -38.70 18.10 -16.34
N VAL A 551 -39.89 17.49 -16.22
CA VAL A 551 -41.15 18.03 -16.76
C VAL A 551 -41.63 19.30 -16.00
N GLY A 552 -41.07 19.53 -14.79
CA GLY A 552 -41.34 20.75 -14.01
C GLY A 552 -40.48 21.97 -14.34
N LYS A 553 -39.51 21.86 -15.26
CA LYS A 553 -38.68 22.98 -15.70
C LYS A 553 -39.10 23.40 -17.12
N PRO A 554 -39.59 24.64 -17.34
CA PRO A 554 -39.84 25.13 -18.69
C PRO A 554 -38.50 25.20 -19.45
N GLU A 555 -38.46 24.61 -20.65
CA GLU A 555 -37.32 24.76 -21.57
C GLU A 555 -37.04 26.25 -21.78
N PRO A 556 -35.80 26.71 -21.69
CA PRO A 556 -35.45 28.06 -22.11
C PRO A 556 -35.70 28.14 -23.62
N ALA A 557 -36.56 29.09 -24.00
CA ALA A 557 -36.93 29.38 -25.39
C ALA A 557 -35.64 29.48 -26.24
N ALA A 558 -35.57 28.65 -27.28
CA ALA A 558 -34.52 28.72 -28.30
C ALA A 558 -34.63 30.11 -28.98
N GLU A 559 -33.69 31.00 -28.71
CA GLU A 559 -33.49 32.21 -29.53
C GLU A 559 -33.07 31.77 -30.94
N THR A 560 -34.03 31.84 -31.84
CA THR A 560 -33.85 31.83 -33.29
C THR A 560 -33.06 33.08 -33.65
N LYS A 561 -31.77 32.95 -33.89
CA LYS A 561 -31.02 33.97 -34.64
C LYS A 561 -31.29 33.81 -36.12
N ALA A 562 -31.94 34.84 -36.67
CA ALA A 562 -32.07 35.12 -38.08
C ALA A 562 -30.68 35.42 -38.70
#